data_6102ebdccfd4a77ac90e38f15f3eb907
#
_entry.id   6102ebdccfd4a77ac90e38f15f3eb907
#
_cell.length_a   1.000
_cell.length_b   1.000
_cell.length_c   1.000
_cell.angle_alpha   90.00
_cell.angle_beta   90.00
_cell.angle_gamma   90.00
#
_symmetry.space_group_name_H-M   'P 1'
#
loop_
_entity.id
_entity.type
_entity.pdbx_description
1 polymer ?
#
loop_
_entity_poly.entity_id
_entity_poly.type
_entity_poly.pdbx_seq_one_letter_code
_entity_poly.pdbx_strand_id
1 'polypeptide(L)'
;MKLSANLGLLWSELPLLERVYKAKEKNFDAVEFQFPYEVDANELKKAIDKINLPIIGINTIKGNVSKGDNGLNAVPSRVQEARSAIDQAIEYAKVIGSKNIHFMCGITEQNHNSLKTLVENLQYAVSQLNDTNIGLVIEPKNQKDFPGYFLTNVEQAK
;
A
#
# COMPACT_ATOMS: atom_id res chain seq x y z
N MET A 1 21.91 -10.55 6.20
CA MET A 1 20.45 -10.27 6.27
C MET A 1 20.23 -8.86 5.76
N LYS A 2 19.17 -8.61 4.99
CA LYS A 2 18.80 -7.26 4.53
C LYS A 2 17.61 -6.76 5.35
N LEU A 3 17.60 -5.46 5.69
CA LEU A 3 16.57 -4.82 6.51
C LEU A 3 15.90 -3.69 5.75
N SER A 4 14.56 -3.68 5.73
CA SER A 4 13.76 -2.58 5.21
C SER A 4 13.17 -1.75 6.35
N ALA A 5 13.25 -0.43 6.25
CA ALA A 5 12.60 0.49 7.20
C ALA A 5 11.16 0.78 6.76
N ASN A 6 10.17 0.45 7.59
CA ASN A 6 8.80 0.90 7.37
C ASN A 6 8.65 2.35 7.87
N LEU A 7 8.68 3.31 6.94
CA LEU A 7 8.63 4.74 7.25
C LEU A 7 7.19 5.24 7.55
N GLY A 8 6.20 4.36 7.45
CA GLY A 8 4.87 4.61 7.99
C GLY A 8 4.78 4.43 9.51
N LEU A 9 5.78 3.75 10.11
CA LEU A 9 5.84 3.44 11.54
C LEU A 9 7.05 4.08 12.24
N LEU A 10 8.24 3.99 11.61
CA LEU A 10 9.47 4.50 12.20
C LEU A 10 9.57 6.02 12.04
N TRP A 11 9.92 6.69 13.14
CA TRP A 11 10.13 8.14 13.21
C TRP A 11 8.91 8.95 12.75
N SER A 12 7.70 8.47 13.10
CA SER A 12 6.42 9.07 12.67
C SER A 12 6.26 10.54 13.09
N GLU A 13 7.04 11.00 14.06
CA GLU A 13 7.13 12.38 14.50
C GLU A 13 7.86 13.34 13.52
N LEU A 14 8.62 12.77 12.57
CA LEU A 14 9.37 13.53 11.57
C LEU A 14 8.60 13.66 10.25
N PRO A 15 8.83 14.72 9.46
CA PRO A 15 8.39 14.78 8.06
C PRO A 15 8.89 13.58 7.25
N LEU A 16 8.08 13.10 6.28
CA LEU A 16 8.40 11.87 5.53
C LEU A 16 9.78 11.90 4.86
N LEU A 17 10.17 13.02 4.27
CA LEU A 17 11.48 13.16 3.62
C LEU A 17 12.64 13.03 4.61
N GLU A 18 12.48 13.51 5.84
CA GLU A 18 13.50 13.36 6.88
C GLU A 18 13.64 11.91 7.32
N ARG A 19 12.52 11.14 7.39
CA ARG A 19 12.54 9.69 7.66
C ARG A 19 13.35 8.92 6.62
N VAL A 20 13.26 9.34 5.35
CA VAL A 20 14.03 8.77 4.24
C VAL A 20 15.54 8.90 4.51
N TYR A 21 16.01 10.09 4.84
CA TYR A 21 17.43 10.30 5.17
C TYR A 21 17.85 9.55 6.43
N LYS A 22 16.96 9.48 7.42
CA LYS A 22 17.23 8.76 8.66
C LYS A 22 17.38 7.26 8.46
N ALA A 23 16.62 6.66 7.55
CA ALA A 23 16.78 5.25 7.18
C ALA A 23 18.18 4.97 6.62
N LYS A 24 18.70 5.88 5.78
CA LYS A 24 20.08 5.79 5.26
C LYS A 24 21.11 5.92 6.38
N GLU A 25 20.95 6.92 7.26
CA GLU A 25 21.83 7.13 8.44
C GLU A 25 21.91 5.88 9.31
N LYS A 26 20.78 5.17 9.49
CA LYS A 26 20.67 3.94 10.29
C LYS A 26 21.03 2.66 9.53
N ASN A 27 21.60 2.78 8.33
CA ASN A 27 22.11 1.66 7.52
C ASN A 27 21.05 0.62 7.14
N PHE A 28 19.80 1.05 6.90
CA PHE A 28 18.81 0.18 6.28
C PHE A 28 19.16 -0.08 4.81
N ASP A 29 18.82 -1.28 4.32
CA ASP A 29 19.06 -1.72 2.94
C ASP A 29 17.95 -1.29 1.98
N ALA A 30 16.76 -0.98 2.51
CA ALA A 30 15.57 -0.58 1.76
C ALA A 30 14.62 0.23 2.64
N VAL A 31 13.62 0.83 2.00
CA VAL A 31 12.49 1.48 2.68
C VAL A 31 11.16 1.00 2.13
N GLU A 32 10.12 1.14 2.93
CA GLU A 32 8.73 1.02 2.50
C GLU A 32 7.89 2.13 3.12
N PHE A 33 6.83 2.52 2.43
CA PHE A 33 5.91 3.54 2.89
C PHE A 33 4.51 2.94 3.01
N GLN A 34 3.74 3.40 4.01
CA GLN A 34 2.34 3.03 4.05
C GLN A 34 1.50 3.92 3.12
N PHE A 35 1.50 5.22 3.36
CA PHE A 35 0.66 6.18 2.65
C PHE A 35 1.45 7.46 2.35
N PRO A 36 2.31 7.48 1.33
CA PRO A 36 3.22 8.60 1.08
C PRO A 36 2.58 9.79 0.32
N TYR A 37 1.29 9.73 0.06
CA TYR A 37 0.57 10.59 -0.90
C TYR A 37 0.47 12.08 -0.52
N GLU A 38 0.85 12.45 0.71
CA GLU A 38 0.96 13.84 1.14
C GLU A 38 2.20 14.55 0.58
N VAL A 39 3.18 13.79 0.11
CA VAL A 39 4.41 14.30 -0.50
C VAL A 39 4.30 14.13 -2.02
N ASP A 40 4.73 15.14 -2.77
CA ASP A 40 4.80 15.03 -4.23
C ASP A 40 5.72 13.87 -4.64
N ALA A 41 5.26 13.05 -5.59
CA ALA A 41 5.97 11.84 -5.99
C ALA A 41 7.37 12.12 -6.55
N ASN A 42 7.55 13.22 -7.30
CA ASN A 42 8.85 13.60 -7.85
C ASN A 42 9.79 14.13 -6.76
N GLU A 43 9.24 14.79 -5.73
CA GLU A 43 10.01 15.24 -4.58
C GLU A 43 10.52 14.04 -3.79
N LEU A 44 9.66 13.06 -3.49
CA LEU A 44 10.05 11.82 -2.83
C LEU A 44 11.07 11.05 -3.68
N LYS A 45 10.86 10.94 -4.99
CA LYS A 45 11.81 10.31 -5.92
C LYS A 45 13.19 10.94 -5.83
N LYS A 46 13.28 12.25 -5.85
CA LYS A 46 14.57 12.98 -5.72
C LYS A 46 15.29 12.67 -4.40
N ALA A 47 14.54 12.56 -3.29
CA ALA A 47 15.12 12.22 -2.00
C ALA A 47 15.65 10.77 -2.00
N ILE A 48 14.89 9.83 -2.54
CA ILE A 48 15.27 8.41 -2.65
C ILE A 48 16.50 8.24 -3.54
N ASP A 49 16.57 8.92 -4.68
CA ASP A 49 17.71 8.82 -5.58
C ASP A 49 19.01 9.29 -4.92
N LYS A 50 18.95 10.35 -4.10
CA LYS A 50 20.13 10.86 -3.37
C LYS A 50 20.69 9.83 -2.38
N ILE A 51 19.84 9.03 -1.75
CA ILE A 51 20.28 8.04 -0.75
C ILE A 51 20.52 6.66 -1.34
N ASN A 52 20.05 6.42 -2.56
CA ASN A 52 20.14 5.14 -3.28
C ASN A 52 19.64 3.94 -2.45
N LEU A 53 18.43 4.06 -1.89
CA LEU A 53 17.72 2.96 -1.23
C LEU A 53 16.53 2.51 -2.09
N PRO A 54 16.36 1.21 -2.34
CA PRO A 54 15.19 0.70 -3.05
C PRO A 54 13.92 0.85 -2.20
N ILE A 55 12.80 1.16 -2.85
CA ILE A 55 11.48 1.17 -2.25
C ILE A 55 10.86 -0.22 -2.43
N ILE A 56 10.55 -0.89 -1.32
CA ILE A 56 9.98 -2.25 -1.36
C ILE A 56 8.48 -2.22 -1.63
N GLY A 57 7.75 -1.24 -1.11
CA GLY A 57 6.32 -1.15 -1.32
C GLY A 57 5.67 0.12 -0.78
N ILE A 58 4.46 0.35 -1.27
CA ILE A 58 3.49 1.33 -0.75
C ILE A 58 2.12 0.66 -0.62
N ASN A 59 1.18 1.27 0.09
CA ASN A 59 -0.20 0.77 0.20
C ASN A 59 -1.16 1.64 -0.63
N THR A 60 -2.26 1.06 -1.14
CA THR A 60 -3.43 1.86 -1.54
C THR A 60 -3.98 2.61 -0.34
N ILE A 61 -4.63 3.76 -0.54
CA ILE A 61 -5.22 4.55 0.56
C ILE A 61 -6.25 3.74 1.34
N LYS A 62 -6.41 4.09 2.62
CA LYS A 62 -7.39 3.44 3.51
C LYS A 62 -8.83 3.78 3.19
N GLY A 63 -9.10 4.87 2.50
CA GLY A 63 -10.40 5.50 2.42
C GLY A 63 -10.59 6.54 3.54
N ASN A 64 -11.81 6.74 4.01
CA ASN A 64 -12.14 7.68 5.08
C ASN A 64 -11.92 7.05 6.46
N VAL A 65 -10.72 7.26 7.02
CA VAL A 65 -10.34 6.70 8.33
C VAL A 65 -11.24 7.18 9.46
N SER A 66 -11.77 8.41 9.39
CA SER A 66 -12.69 8.93 10.43
C SER A 66 -14.04 8.20 10.46
N LYS A 67 -14.39 7.51 9.36
CA LYS A 67 -15.56 6.63 9.25
C LYS A 67 -15.22 5.14 9.48
N GLY A 68 -13.99 4.84 9.89
CA GLY A 68 -13.55 3.49 10.19
C GLY A 68 -12.99 2.72 8.99
N ASP A 69 -12.77 3.36 7.83
CA ASP A 69 -12.19 2.67 6.68
C ASP A 69 -10.76 2.18 6.96
N ASN A 70 -10.43 1.01 6.42
CA ASN A 70 -9.08 0.45 6.43
C ASN A 70 -8.78 -0.30 5.13
N GLY A 71 -9.03 0.36 4.01
CA GLY A 71 -8.97 -0.18 2.65
C GLY A 71 -10.36 -0.27 2.02
N LEU A 72 -10.41 -0.46 0.71
CA LEU A 72 -11.65 -0.40 -0.08
C LEU A 72 -11.81 -1.57 -1.04
N ASN A 73 -10.76 -2.37 -1.25
CA ASN A 73 -10.70 -3.28 -2.40
C ASN A 73 -11.69 -4.45 -2.33
N ALA A 74 -12.19 -4.81 -1.13
CA ALA A 74 -13.23 -5.84 -0.96
C ALA A 74 -14.62 -5.26 -0.65
N VAL A 75 -14.83 -3.93 -0.72
CA VAL A 75 -16.08 -3.26 -0.32
C VAL A 75 -17.01 -3.09 -1.51
N PRO A 76 -18.11 -3.89 -1.64
CA PRO A 76 -18.93 -3.91 -2.87
C PRO A 76 -19.61 -2.58 -3.20
N SER A 77 -19.98 -1.79 -2.19
CA SER A 77 -20.64 -0.49 -2.39
C SER A 77 -19.69 0.63 -2.83
N ARG A 78 -18.36 0.38 -2.90
CA ARG A 78 -17.35 1.42 -3.11
C ARG A 78 -16.33 1.08 -4.21
N VAL A 79 -16.73 0.27 -5.20
CA VAL A 79 -15.85 -0.19 -6.29
C VAL A 79 -15.17 0.98 -7.03
N GLN A 80 -15.90 2.06 -7.32
CA GLN A 80 -15.36 3.21 -8.03
C GLN A 80 -14.27 3.93 -7.22
N GLU A 81 -14.48 4.09 -5.92
CA GLU A 81 -13.48 4.68 -5.03
C GLU A 81 -12.24 3.78 -4.89
N ALA A 82 -12.45 2.46 -4.80
CA ALA A 82 -11.36 1.49 -4.77
C ALA A 82 -10.51 1.58 -6.04
N ARG A 83 -11.12 1.65 -7.21
CA ARG A 83 -10.38 1.78 -8.48
C ARG A 83 -9.63 3.10 -8.59
N SER A 84 -10.22 4.20 -8.17
CA SER A 84 -9.50 5.49 -8.09
C SER A 84 -8.29 5.42 -7.14
N ALA A 85 -8.40 4.72 -6.02
CA ALA A 85 -7.29 4.50 -5.09
C ALA A 85 -6.20 3.59 -5.67
N ILE A 86 -6.59 2.60 -6.49
CA ILE A 86 -5.68 1.73 -7.24
C ILE A 86 -4.89 2.57 -8.26
N ASP A 87 -5.58 3.36 -9.07
CA ASP A 87 -4.96 4.20 -10.09
C ASP A 87 -3.96 5.19 -9.48
N GLN A 88 -4.36 5.86 -8.38
CA GLN A 88 -3.47 6.74 -7.64
C GLN A 88 -2.21 6.02 -7.17
N ALA A 89 -2.35 4.82 -6.59
CA ALA A 89 -1.22 4.07 -6.08
C ALA A 89 -0.28 3.61 -7.21
N ILE A 90 -0.82 3.19 -8.34
CA ILE A 90 -0.05 2.76 -9.52
C ILE A 90 0.74 3.93 -10.09
N GLU A 91 0.10 5.08 -10.33
CA GLU A 91 0.77 6.26 -10.86
C GLU A 91 1.89 6.74 -9.91
N TYR A 92 1.60 6.79 -8.61
CA TYR A 92 2.59 7.17 -7.61
C TYR A 92 3.76 6.19 -7.56
N ALA A 93 3.48 4.87 -7.55
CA ALA A 93 4.48 3.81 -7.53
C ALA A 93 5.41 3.84 -8.76
N LYS A 94 4.85 4.13 -9.96
CA LYS A 94 5.63 4.29 -11.19
C LYS A 94 6.65 5.42 -11.06
N VAL A 95 6.24 6.56 -10.53
CA VAL A 95 7.12 7.73 -10.38
C VAL A 95 8.25 7.46 -9.39
N ILE A 96 7.91 6.93 -8.20
CA ILE A 96 8.92 6.70 -7.14
C ILE A 96 9.76 5.44 -7.36
N GLY A 97 9.37 4.55 -8.26
CA GLY A 97 10.06 3.27 -8.51
C GLY A 97 9.80 2.22 -7.42
N SER A 98 8.60 2.18 -6.86
CA SER A 98 8.22 1.16 -5.88
C SER A 98 8.17 -0.23 -6.51
N LYS A 99 8.65 -1.24 -5.78
CA LYS A 99 8.62 -2.64 -6.25
C LYS A 99 7.26 -3.30 -6.12
N ASN A 100 6.49 -2.92 -5.12
CA ASN A 100 5.18 -3.53 -4.87
C ASN A 100 4.15 -2.48 -4.45
N ILE A 101 2.88 -2.82 -4.65
CA ILE A 101 1.74 -2.10 -4.08
C ILE A 101 0.94 -3.10 -3.23
N HIS A 102 0.72 -2.77 -1.96
CA HIS A 102 -0.17 -3.51 -1.08
C HIS A 102 -1.60 -3.01 -1.26
N PHE A 103 -2.48 -3.90 -1.69
CA PHE A 103 -3.90 -3.64 -1.91
C PHE A 103 -4.68 -3.91 -0.63
N MET A 104 -5.09 -2.86 0.06
CA MET A 104 -5.81 -2.97 1.31
C MET A 104 -7.25 -3.40 1.06
N CYS A 105 -7.63 -4.58 1.58
CA CYS A 105 -8.96 -5.19 1.33
C CYS A 105 -10.10 -4.35 1.92
N GLY A 106 -9.94 -3.87 3.15
CA GLY A 106 -10.96 -3.07 3.84
C GLY A 106 -11.80 -3.87 4.83
N ILE A 107 -12.66 -3.13 5.54
CA ILE A 107 -13.62 -3.67 6.52
C ILE A 107 -14.94 -3.90 5.80
N THR A 108 -15.38 -5.15 5.71
CA THR A 108 -16.64 -5.57 5.09
C THR A 108 -16.97 -7.00 5.50
N GLU A 109 -18.21 -7.42 5.28
CA GLU A 109 -18.63 -8.80 5.54
C GLU A 109 -17.85 -9.79 4.68
N GLN A 110 -17.49 -10.92 5.28
CA GLN A 110 -16.88 -12.06 4.57
C GLN A 110 -17.96 -12.86 3.84
N ASN A 111 -18.38 -12.38 2.68
CA ASN A 111 -19.38 -13.01 1.84
C ASN A 111 -18.93 -13.08 0.37
N HIS A 112 -19.72 -13.75 -0.46
CA HIS A 112 -19.44 -13.94 -1.88
C HIS A 112 -19.30 -12.62 -2.64
N ASN A 113 -20.11 -11.60 -2.33
CA ASN A 113 -20.06 -10.31 -3.03
C ASN A 113 -18.76 -9.56 -2.72
N SER A 114 -18.31 -9.59 -1.47
CA SER A 114 -17.06 -8.96 -1.06
C SER A 114 -15.85 -9.67 -1.68
N LEU A 115 -15.88 -11.01 -1.74
CA LEU A 115 -14.84 -11.79 -2.42
C LEU A 115 -14.80 -11.47 -3.92
N LYS A 116 -15.95 -11.49 -4.58
CA LYS A 116 -16.07 -11.13 -6.00
C LYS A 116 -15.52 -9.73 -6.25
N THR A 117 -15.88 -8.77 -5.42
CA THR A 117 -15.39 -7.38 -5.52
C THR A 117 -13.87 -7.30 -5.39
N LEU A 118 -13.28 -8.01 -4.42
CA LEU A 118 -11.84 -8.06 -4.26
C LEU A 118 -11.16 -8.63 -5.52
N VAL A 119 -11.65 -9.77 -6.02
CA VAL A 119 -11.09 -10.42 -7.21
C VAL A 119 -11.17 -9.51 -8.44
N GLU A 120 -12.32 -8.87 -8.67
CA GLU A 120 -12.51 -7.94 -9.81
C GLU A 120 -11.58 -6.72 -9.71
N ASN A 121 -11.37 -6.17 -8.51
CA ASN A 121 -10.45 -5.06 -8.29
C ASN A 121 -8.98 -5.49 -8.43
N LEU A 122 -8.62 -6.70 -8.00
CA LEU A 122 -7.29 -7.26 -8.24
C LEU A 122 -7.03 -7.49 -9.73
N GLN A 123 -8.00 -8.03 -10.48
CA GLN A 123 -7.91 -8.19 -11.93
C GLN A 123 -7.76 -6.83 -12.64
N TYR A 124 -8.54 -5.84 -12.23
CA TYR A 124 -8.40 -4.47 -12.71
C TYR A 124 -6.97 -3.95 -12.48
N ALA A 125 -6.45 -4.06 -11.26
CA ALA A 125 -5.11 -3.62 -10.93
C ALA A 125 -4.03 -4.33 -11.76
N VAL A 126 -4.13 -5.65 -11.92
CA VAL A 126 -3.21 -6.44 -12.75
C VAL A 126 -3.22 -5.92 -14.18
N SER A 127 -4.40 -5.62 -14.75
CA SER A 127 -4.50 -5.09 -16.12
C SER A 127 -3.80 -3.72 -16.29
N GLN A 128 -3.76 -2.88 -15.22
CA GLN A 128 -3.07 -1.59 -15.24
C GLN A 128 -1.55 -1.72 -15.02
N LEU A 129 -1.09 -2.87 -14.54
CA LEU A 129 0.32 -3.14 -14.23
C LEU A 129 1.06 -3.95 -15.31
N ASN A 130 0.38 -4.40 -16.37
CA ASN A 130 0.90 -5.34 -17.38
C ASN A 130 2.27 -4.94 -17.97
N ASP A 131 2.51 -3.65 -18.17
CA ASP A 131 3.77 -3.14 -18.75
C ASP A 131 4.74 -2.61 -17.67
N THR A 132 4.60 -3.07 -16.43
CA THR A 132 5.42 -2.63 -15.31
C THR A 132 6.09 -3.82 -14.60
N ASN A 133 7.13 -3.54 -13.82
CA ASN A 133 7.74 -4.51 -12.91
C ASN A 133 7.24 -4.35 -11.48
N ILE A 134 6.04 -3.76 -11.28
CA ILE A 134 5.45 -3.54 -9.97
C ILE A 134 4.62 -4.76 -9.59
N GLY A 135 4.96 -5.38 -8.45
CA GLY A 135 4.20 -6.49 -7.88
C GLY A 135 2.95 -6.00 -7.13
N LEU A 136 1.94 -6.86 -7.10
CA LEU A 136 0.74 -6.67 -6.30
C LEU A 136 0.80 -7.61 -5.10
N VAL A 137 0.56 -7.09 -3.90
CA VAL A 137 0.53 -7.88 -2.67
C VAL A 137 -0.75 -7.62 -1.88
N ILE A 138 -1.25 -8.64 -1.21
CA ILE A 138 -2.34 -8.57 -0.23
C ILE A 138 -1.86 -9.13 1.10
N GLU A 139 -2.42 -8.66 2.20
CA GLU A 139 -1.98 -9.02 3.55
C GLU A 139 -3.17 -9.42 4.43
N PRO A 140 -3.18 -10.66 4.96
CA PRO A 140 -4.13 -11.04 6.00
C PRO A 140 -3.86 -10.29 7.31
N LYS A 141 -4.92 -9.71 7.90
CA LYS A 141 -4.81 -8.99 9.18
C LYS A 141 -5.52 -9.73 10.31
N ASN A 142 -4.93 -9.69 11.50
CA ASN A 142 -5.51 -10.32 12.67
C ASN A 142 -6.79 -9.56 13.11
N GLN A 143 -7.78 -10.29 13.59
CA GLN A 143 -9.08 -9.73 13.99
C GLN A 143 -9.05 -8.99 15.33
N LYS A 144 -7.98 -9.15 16.12
CA LYS A 144 -7.83 -8.44 17.39
C LYS A 144 -7.58 -6.95 17.16
N ASP A 145 -6.66 -6.63 16.23
CA ASP A 145 -6.25 -5.26 15.95
C ASP A 145 -7.08 -4.63 14.81
N PHE A 146 -7.63 -5.49 13.92
CA PHE A 146 -8.42 -5.08 12.75
C PHE A 146 -9.75 -5.83 12.69
N PRO A 147 -10.67 -5.61 13.66
CA PRO A 147 -11.97 -6.30 13.66
C PRO A 147 -12.76 -6.00 12.39
N GLY A 148 -13.32 -7.04 11.78
CA GLY A 148 -14.10 -6.93 10.54
C GLY A 148 -13.29 -6.74 9.26
N TYR A 149 -11.95 -6.76 9.32
CA TYR A 149 -11.12 -6.73 8.10
C TYR A 149 -11.41 -7.97 7.25
N PHE A 150 -11.56 -7.77 5.93
CA PHE A 150 -12.02 -8.84 5.03
C PHE A 150 -11.05 -10.02 4.97
N LEU A 151 -9.77 -9.77 4.72
CA LEU A 151 -8.76 -10.81 4.57
C LEU A 151 -8.10 -11.11 5.92
N THR A 152 -8.33 -12.30 6.47
CA THR A 152 -7.94 -12.61 7.86
C THR A 152 -6.95 -13.75 8.02
N ASN A 153 -6.74 -14.54 6.97
CA ASN A 153 -5.80 -15.66 7.00
C ASN A 153 -5.23 -15.95 5.62
N VAL A 154 -4.13 -16.71 5.59
CA VAL A 154 -3.38 -17.04 4.37
C VAL A 154 -4.17 -17.97 3.43
N GLU A 155 -5.01 -18.86 3.97
CA GLU A 155 -5.82 -19.75 3.15
C GLU A 155 -6.85 -18.98 2.31
N GLN A 156 -7.40 -17.91 2.88
CA GLN A 156 -8.30 -17.00 2.17
C GLN A 156 -7.59 -16.20 1.07
N ALA A 157 -6.26 -16.00 1.19
CA ALA A 157 -5.45 -15.26 0.23
C ALA A 157 -5.00 -16.09 -0.97
N LYS A 158 -5.18 -17.41 -0.95
CA LYS A 158 -4.86 -18.34 -2.03
C LYS A 158 -5.97 -18.41 -3.07
#